data_038836f4ad76dc8b66f386db838e685c
#
_entry.id   038836f4ad76dc8b66f386db838e685c
#
_cell.length_a   1.000
_cell.length_b   1.000
_cell.length_c   1.000
_cell.angle_alpha   90.00
_cell.angle_beta   90.00
_cell.angle_gamma   90.00
#
_symmetry.space_group_name_H-M   'P 1'
#
loop_
_entity.id
_entity.type
_entity.pdbx_description
1 polymer ?
#
loop_
_entity_poly.entity_id
_entity_poly.type
_entity_poly.pdbx_seq_one_letter_code
_entity_poly.pdbx_strand_id
1 'polypeptide(L)'
;MADWDPSLYLQFENERTRPAADLLARIRDNDLNHIVDLGCGPGNSTALLRQRWPTAQITGVDNSPSMLEEARKNLPDCRFIEADIRCFRPTQPLDLIYANASLQWIPDHYQLLPHLVSQLRINGILAAQVPDNLEEPTHVLMREVAEEQGYPARGRDPLPGVYACFDILTEAGCEVDIWRTTYYHTMASHQAIIDWVSATGLRPWLEDLNENERRRYLARYLELLTQQYPLQENGEILLAFPRLFMVARRLP
;
A
#
# COMPACT_ATOMS: atom_id res chain seq x y z
N MET A 1 -18.21 3.39 0.34
CA MET A 1 -17.19 2.38 0.73
C MET A 1 -17.29 2.21 2.24
N ALA A 2 -17.37 0.99 2.77
CA ALA A 2 -17.29 0.77 4.21
C ALA A 2 -15.90 1.21 4.71
N ASP A 3 -15.83 1.75 5.93
CA ASP A 3 -14.58 2.22 6.53
C ASP A 3 -13.60 1.04 6.77
N TRP A 4 -12.30 1.34 6.90
CA TRP A 4 -11.27 0.34 7.17
C TRP A 4 -11.33 -0.10 8.64
N ASP A 5 -11.04 -1.39 8.89
CA ASP A 5 -10.97 -1.95 10.24
C ASP A 5 -9.51 -1.95 10.74
N PRO A 6 -9.14 -1.06 11.69
CA PRO A 6 -7.78 -0.99 12.21
C PRO A 6 -7.32 -2.28 12.90
N SER A 7 -8.22 -3.01 13.57
CA SER A 7 -7.86 -4.22 14.33
C SER A 7 -7.42 -5.36 13.41
N LEU A 8 -8.14 -5.55 12.31
CA LEU A 8 -7.78 -6.54 11.28
C LEU A 8 -6.50 -6.13 10.55
N TYR A 9 -6.29 -4.82 10.37
CA TYR A 9 -5.07 -4.29 9.75
C TYR A 9 -3.83 -4.53 10.63
N LEU A 10 -3.93 -4.33 11.94
CA LEU A 10 -2.83 -4.48 12.90
C LEU A 10 -2.44 -5.93 13.17
N GLN A 11 -3.30 -6.91 12.87
CA GLN A 11 -2.99 -8.33 13.05
C GLN A 11 -1.70 -8.78 12.33
N PHE A 12 -1.30 -8.08 11.26
CA PHE A 12 -0.11 -8.35 10.47
C PHE A 12 0.83 -7.15 10.42
N GLU A 13 0.99 -6.48 11.55
CA GLU A 13 1.74 -5.21 11.64
C GLU A 13 3.20 -5.35 11.20
N ASN A 14 3.89 -6.40 11.64
CA ASN A 14 5.31 -6.61 11.34
C ASN A 14 5.55 -6.76 9.83
N GLU A 15 4.75 -7.59 9.15
CA GLU A 15 4.86 -7.85 7.72
C GLU A 15 4.50 -6.63 6.88
N ARG A 16 3.60 -5.77 7.37
CA ARG A 16 3.18 -4.53 6.70
C ARG A 16 4.15 -3.38 6.95
N THR A 17 4.82 -3.38 8.10
CA THR A 17 5.77 -2.33 8.48
C THR A 17 7.14 -2.54 7.83
N ARG A 18 7.56 -3.79 7.58
CA ARG A 18 8.86 -4.09 6.95
C ARG A 18 9.08 -3.36 5.62
N PRO A 19 8.16 -3.39 4.63
CA PRO A 19 8.34 -2.62 3.39
C PRO A 19 8.44 -1.11 3.60
N ALA A 20 7.72 -0.56 4.60
CA ALA A 20 7.86 0.84 4.95
C ALA A 20 9.27 1.14 5.49
N ALA A 21 9.81 0.29 6.36
CA ALA A 21 11.17 0.47 6.87
C ALA A 21 12.22 0.34 5.75
N ASP A 22 12.05 -0.61 4.82
CA ASP A 22 12.96 -0.79 3.69
C ASP A 22 12.93 0.43 2.73
N LEU A 23 11.73 0.99 2.46
CA LEU A 23 11.59 2.23 1.70
C LEU A 23 12.27 3.39 2.42
N LEU A 24 12.02 3.54 3.72
CA LEU A 24 12.61 4.59 4.54
C LEU A 24 14.14 4.53 4.56
N ALA A 25 14.72 3.34 4.64
CA ALA A 25 16.17 3.13 4.63
C ALA A 25 16.85 3.61 3.33
N ARG A 26 16.10 3.70 2.23
CA ARG A 26 16.61 4.19 0.95
C ARG A 26 16.75 5.71 0.89
N ILE A 27 16.04 6.45 1.74
CA ILE A 27 16.14 7.90 1.84
C ILE A 27 17.40 8.23 2.65
N ARG A 28 18.36 8.95 2.06
CA ARG A 28 19.66 9.24 2.69
C ARG A 28 19.69 10.58 3.42
N ASP A 29 18.70 11.44 3.18
CA ASP A 29 18.63 12.79 3.73
C ASP A 29 18.32 12.76 5.23
N ASN A 30 19.07 13.52 6.03
CA ASN A 30 18.91 13.56 7.48
C ASN A 30 18.13 14.80 7.96
N ASP A 31 18.11 15.88 7.18
CA ASP A 31 17.57 17.18 7.57
C ASP A 31 16.29 17.50 6.77
N LEU A 32 15.23 16.73 7.00
CA LEU A 32 13.91 16.98 6.42
C LEU A 32 12.99 17.62 7.47
N ASN A 33 12.29 18.70 7.08
CA ASN A 33 11.47 19.49 8.00
C ASN A 33 9.96 19.38 7.73
N HIS A 34 9.55 19.24 6.46
CA HIS A 34 8.15 19.19 6.05
C HIS A 34 7.86 17.88 5.34
N ILE A 35 7.23 16.95 6.07
CA ILE A 35 6.99 15.57 5.63
C ILE A 35 5.50 15.30 5.59
N VAL A 36 5.03 14.67 4.53
CA VAL A 36 3.67 14.14 4.43
C VAL A 36 3.71 12.64 4.23
N ASP A 37 2.88 11.92 4.99
CA ASP A 37 2.62 10.49 4.87
C ASP A 37 1.23 10.29 4.23
N LEU A 38 1.19 9.91 2.96
CA LEU A 38 -0.03 9.77 2.17
C LEU A 38 -0.61 8.35 2.30
N GLY A 39 -1.85 8.26 2.78
CA GLY A 39 -2.50 7.01 3.15
C GLY A 39 -1.86 6.44 4.42
N CYS A 40 -1.73 7.29 5.44
CA CYS A 40 -1.00 6.97 6.67
C CYS A 40 -1.67 5.86 7.51
N GLY A 41 -2.94 5.54 7.24
CA GLY A 41 -3.68 4.56 8.01
C GLY A 41 -3.67 4.86 9.51
N PRO A 42 -3.47 3.85 10.38
CA PRO A 42 -3.43 4.04 11.84
C PRO A 42 -2.10 4.62 12.35
N GLY A 43 -1.19 5.07 11.45
CA GLY A 43 0.03 5.79 11.79
C GLY A 43 1.32 4.97 11.82
N ASN A 44 1.33 3.71 11.39
CA ASN A 44 2.52 2.84 11.45
C ASN A 44 3.71 3.43 10.67
N SER A 45 3.50 3.86 9.43
CA SER A 45 4.52 4.54 8.63
C SER A 45 4.89 5.91 9.20
N THR A 46 3.90 6.65 9.67
CA THR A 46 4.12 7.95 10.33
C THR A 46 5.01 7.82 11.57
N ALA A 47 4.86 6.73 12.35
CA ALA A 47 5.72 6.44 13.50
C ALA A 47 7.19 6.26 13.10
N LEU A 48 7.46 5.54 12.00
CA LEU A 48 8.81 5.38 11.48
C LEU A 48 9.42 6.72 11.03
N LEU A 49 8.60 7.56 10.37
CA LEU A 49 9.03 8.91 9.97
C LEU A 49 9.34 9.78 11.19
N ARG A 50 8.49 9.75 12.22
CA ARG A 50 8.71 10.48 13.48
C ARG A 50 9.96 10.03 14.21
N GLN A 51 10.22 8.73 14.24
CA GLN A 51 11.43 8.18 14.86
C GLN A 51 12.69 8.66 14.14
N ARG A 52 12.66 8.72 12.80
CA ARG A 52 13.82 9.14 12.01
C ARG A 52 14.04 10.65 12.01
N TRP A 53 12.99 11.45 11.96
CA TRP A 53 13.02 12.91 11.98
C TRP A 53 12.22 13.48 13.16
N PRO A 54 12.77 13.43 14.37
CA PRO A 54 12.03 13.80 15.59
C PRO A 54 11.54 15.24 15.63
N THR A 55 12.21 16.14 14.91
CA THR A 55 11.89 17.59 14.89
C THR A 55 11.08 18.03 13.68
N ALA A 56 10.86 17.12 12.69
CA ALA A 56 10.12 17.45 11.49
C ALA A 56 8.63 17.70 11.76
N GLN A 57 8.03 18.57 10.97
CA GLN A 57 6.58 18.70 10.88
C GLN A 57 6.04 17.56 10.00
N ILE A 58 5.45 16.56 10.63
CA ILE A 58 4.91 15.40 9.93
C ILE A 58 3.39 15.49 9.91
N THR A 59 2.82 15.39 8.72
CA THR A 59 1.37 15.35 8.49
C THR A 59 0.99 14.00 7.88
N GLY A 60 0.18 13.21 8.59
CA GLY A 60 -0.47 12.03 8.02
C GLY A 60 -1.77 12.43 7.32
N VAL A 61 -1.99 11.87 6.14
CA VAL A 61 -3.21 12.08 5.34
C VAL A 61 -3.85 10.74 5.05
N ASP A 62 -5.11 10.59 5.36
CA ASP A 62 -5.92 9.41 5.02
C ASP A 62 -7.38 9.83 4.78
N ASN A 63 -8.16 9.02 4.08
CA ASN A 63 -9.58 9.26 3.87
C ASN A 63 -10.49 8.44 4.80
N SER A 64 -9.91 7.65 5.70
CA SER A 64 -10.63 6.83 6.69
C SER A 64 -10.64 7.51 8.05
N PRO A 65 -11.80 7.97 8.55
CA PRO A 65 -11.92 8.58 9.87
C PRO A 65 -11.46 7.66 11.00
N SER A 66 -11.79 6.36 10.93
CA SER A 66 -11.43 5.37 11.95
C SER A 66 -9.92 5.16 12.03
N MET A 67 -9.23 5.11 10.88
CA MET A 67 -7.77 5.03 10.83
C MET A 67 -7.12 6.26 11.44
N LEU A 68 -7.62 7.45 11.11
CA LEU A 68 -7.08 8.71 11.65
C LEU A 68 -7.35 8.88 13.15
N GLU A 69 -8.46 8.36 13.66
CA GLU A 69 -8.71 8.34 15.11
C GLU A 69 -7.64 7.54 15.84
N GLU A 70 -7.30 6.36 15.32
CA GLU A 70 -6.26 5.51 15.90
C GLU A 70 -4.86 6.14 15.76
N ALA A 71 -4.56 6.72 14.61
CA ALA A 71 -3.30 7.44 14.38
C ALA A 71 -3.10 8.60 15.37
N ARG A 72 -4.15 9.39 15.67
CA ARG A 72 -4.09 10.49 16.65
C ARG A 72 -3.86 10.01 18.08
N LYS A 73 -4.40 8.83 18.44
CA LYS A 73 -4.14 8.22 19.77
C LYS A 73 -2.68 7.79 19.89
N ASN A 74 -2.14 7.18 18.84
CA ASN A 74 -0.79 6.61 18.83
C ASN A 74 0.30 7.68 18.70
N LEU A 75 0.03 8.77 17.98
CA LEU A 75 1.02 9.80 17.62
C LEU A 75 0.44 11.22 17.86
N PRO A 76 0.21 11.63 19.11
CA PRO A 76 -0.42 12.92 19.43
C PRO A 76 0.40 14.14 18.97
N ASP A 77 1.71 13.97 18.76
CA ASP A 77 2.62 15.02 18.29
C ASP A 77 2.67 15.17 16.77
N CYS A 78 1.93 14.34 16.02
CA CYS A 78 1.79 14.44 14.57
C CYS A 78 0.43 15.07 14.21
N ARG A 79 0.42 15.76 13.08
CA ARG A 79 -0.82 16.27 12.51
C ARG A 79 -1.46 15.21 11.62
N PHE A 80 -2.80 15.03 11.72
CA PHE A 80 -3.56 14.11 10.88
C PHE A 80 -4.74 14.82 10.22
N ILE A 81 -4.84 14.68 8.90
CA ILE A 81 -5.83 15.34 8.04
C ILE A 81 -6.65 14.28 7.31
N GLU A 82 -7.97 14.38 7.41
CA GLU A 82 -8.88 13.61 6.57
C GLU A 82 -8.96 14.28 5.20
N ALA A 83 -8.42 13.60 4.18
CA ALA A 83 -8.47 14.07 2.80
C ALA A 83 -8.23 12.95 1.79
N ASP A 84 -8.76 13.15 0.59
CA ASP A 84 -8.37 12.34 -0.58
C ASP A 84 -6.98 12.78 -1.05
N ILE A 85 -6.09 11.82 -1.26
CA ILE A 85 -4.71 12.04 -1.75
C ILE A 85 -4.71 12.89 -3.03
N ARG A 86 -5.68 12.69 -3.93
CA ARG A 86 -5.82 13.44 -5.19
C ARG A 86 -6.09 14.93 -4.98
N CYS A 87 -6.77 15.25 -3.89
CA CYS A 87 -7.20 16.61 -3.55
C CYS A 87 -6.30 17.28 -2.52
N PHE A 88 -5.43 16.54 -1.87
CA PHE A 88 -4.52 17.08 -0.86
C PHE A 88 -3.58 18.14 -1.49
N ARG A 89 -3.47 19.28 -0.84
CA ARG A 89 -2.57 20.38 -1.21
C ARG A 89 -1.86 20.87 0.04
N PRO A 90 -0.53 20.75 0.12
CA PRO A 90 0.21 21.31 1.24
C PRO A 90 0.23 22.84 1.17
N THR A 91 0.35 23.48 2.33
CA THR A 91 0.43 24.95 2.42
C THR A 91 1.80 25.50 2.05
N GLN A 92 2.80 24.64 1.93
CA GLN A 92 4.18 24.96 1.54
C GLN A 92 4.81 23.76 0.84
N PRO A 93 5.84 23.96 0.02
CA PRO A 93 6.55 22.86 -0.63
C PRO A 93 7.12 21.85 0.37
N LEU A 94 7.05 20.58 0.03
CA LEU A 94 7.43 19.47 0.90
C LEU A 94 8.87 19.03 0.67
N ASP A 95 9.53 18.60 1.74
CA ASP A 95 10.82 17.91 1.69
C ASP A 95 10.65 16.45 1.31
N LEU A 96 9.60 15.80 1.84
CA LEU A 96 9.30 14.40 1.59
C LEU A 96 7.79 14.18 1.47
N ILE A 97 7.40 13.51 0.41
CA ILE A 97 6.13 12.80 0.29
C ILE A 97 6.44 11.32 0.45
N TYR A 98 5.86 10.71 1.47
CA TYR A 98 5.98 9.30 1.76
C TYR A 98 4.65 8.60 1.54
N ALA A 99 4.64 7.46 0.86
CA ALA A 99 3.42 6.72 0.55
C ALA A 99 3.68 5.21 0.63
N ASN A 100 3.22 4.59 1.71
CA ASN A 100 3.41 3.16 1.92
C ASN A 100 2.11 2.39 1.71
N ALA A 101 2.04 1.58 0.66
CA ALA A 101 0.89 0.73 0.33
C ALA A 101 -0.46 1.50 0.25
N SER A 102 -0.44 2.71 -0.31
CA SER A 102 -1.61 3.58 -0.44
C SER A 102 -1.93 3.96 -1.89
N LEU A 103 -0.92 4.25 -2.71
CA LEU A 103 -1.14 4.77 -4.06
C LEU A 103 -1.80 3.75 -5.01
N GLN A 104 -1.70 2.45 -4.75
CA GLN A 104 -2.37 1.41 -5.56
C GLN A 104 -3.90 1.53 -5.56
N TRP A 105 -4.48 2.27 -4.63
CA TRP A 105 -5.93 2.50 -4.55
C TRP A 105 -6.40 3.73 -5.31
N ILE A 106 -5.46 4.52 -5.82
CA ILE A 106 -5.74 5.75 -6.56
C ILE A 106 -5.65 5.45 -8.06
N PRO A 107 -6.67 5.76 -8.85
CA PRO A 107 -6.61 5.61 -10.30
C PRO A 107 -5.70 6.68 -10.94
N ASP A 108 -5.36 6.45 -12.21
CA ASP A 108 -4.67 7.45 -13.05
C ASP A 108 -3.32 7.93 -12.51
N HIS A 109 -2.39 7.01 -12.36
CA HIS A 109 -1.02 7.33 -11.92
C HIS A 109 -0.26 8.25 -12.89
N TYR A 110 -0.67 8.33 -14.16
CA TYR A 110 -0.10 9.25 -15.13
C TYR A 110 -0.32 10.73 -14.76
N GLN A 111 -1.41 11.03 -14.07
CA GLN A 111 -1.68 12.36 -13.53
C GLN A 111 -1.23 12.48 -12.07
N LEU A 112 -1.40 11.41 -11.28
CA LEU A 112 -1.11 11.42 -9.84
C LEU A 112 0.37 11.66 -9.55
N LEU A 113 1.27 10.90 -10.17
CA LEU A 113 2.70 10.98 -9.86
C LEU A 113 3.29 12.37 -10.18
N PRO A 114 3.08 12.99 -11.37
CA PRO A 114 3.52 14.35 -11.63
C PRO A 114 2.90 15.37 -10.68
N HIS A 115 1.62 15.18 -10.32
CA HIS A 115 0.95 16.04 -9.35
C HIS A 115 1.63 15.99 -7.97
N LEU A 116 1.98 14.81 -7.48
CA LEU A 116 2.71 14.67 -6.21
C LEU A 116 4.10 15.30 -6.30
N VAL A 117 4.83 15.07 -7.38
CA VAL A 117 6.15 15.70 -7.61
C VAL A 117 6.06 17.23 -7.60
N SER A 118 5.00 17.81 -8.17
CA SER A 118 4.83 19.27 -8.20
C SER A 118 4.72 19.91 -6.81
N GLN A 119 4.33 19.16 -5.79
CA GLN A 119 4.21 19.61 -4.40
C GLN A 119 5.53 19.60 -3.63
N LEU A 120 6.57 18.96 -4.19
CA LEU A 120 7.90 18.93 -3.59
C LEU A 120 8.66 20.24 -3.84
N ARG A 121 9.50 20.64 -2.88
CA ARG A 121 10.54 21.63 -3.18
C ARG A 121 11.60 21.05 -4.13
N ILE A 122 12.45 21.90 -4.68
CA ILE A 122 13.66 21.44 -5.38
C ILE A 122 14.50 20.58 -4.41
N ASN A 123 15.01 19.46 -4.89
CA ASN A 123 15.64 18.37 -4.13
C ASN A 123 14.72 17.66 -3.13
N GLY A 124 13.42 17.95 -3.11
CA GLY A 124 12.43 17.18 -2.35
C GLY A 124 12.24 15.77 -2.94
N ILE A 125 11.72 14.86 -2.13
CA ILE A 125 11.68 13.43 -2.43
C ILE A 125 10.23 12.94 -2.42
N LEU A 126 9.84 12.20 -3.46
CA LEU A 126 8.70 11.29 -3.44
C LEU A 126 9.23 9.88 -3.18
N ALA A 127 8.86 9.28 -2.06
CA ALA A 127 9.18 7.89 -1.72
C ALA A 127 7.89 7.09 -1.63
N ALA A 128 7.68 6.14 -2.52
CA ALA A 128 6.47 5.33 -2.58
C ALA A 128 6.79 3.85 -2.71
N GLN A 129 6.00 3.02 -2.04
CA GLN A 129 5.96 1.59 -2.30
C GLN A 129 4.51 1.11 -2.43
N VAL A 130 4.31 0.16 -3.33
CA VAL A 130 3.00 -0.42 -3.62
C VAL A 130 3.10 -1.93 -3.81
N PRO A 131 2.08 -2.71 -3.42
CA PRO A 131 1.97 -4.11 -3.81
C PRO A 131 1.93 -4.24 -5.34
N ASP A 132 2.79 -5.09 -5.89
CA ASP A 132 2.89 -5.37 -7.32
C ASP A 132 2.53 -6.85 -7.58
N ASN A 133 1.35 -7.24 -7.14
CA ASN A 133 0.95 -8.63 -6.93
C ASN A 133 -0.35 -9.03 -7.63
N LEU A 134 -0.83 -8.25 -8.62
CA LEU A 134 -2.05 -8.61 -9.37
C LEU A 134 -1.88 -9.87 -10.21
N GLU A 135 -0.66 -10.21 -10.61
CA GLU A 135 -0.33 -11.42 -11.36
C GLU A 135 0.13 -12.58 -10.46
N GLU A 136 0.17 -12.35 -9.14
CA GLU A 136 0.43 -13.43 -8.19
C GLU A 136 -0.80 -14.36 -8.07
N PRO A 137 -0.59 -15.66 -7.81
CA PRO A 137 -1.69 -16.63 -7.77
C PRO A 137 -2.86 -16.21 -6.89
N THR A 138 -2.61 -15.59 -5.74
CA THR A 138 -3.69 -15.07 -4.87
C THR A 138 -4.68 -14.19 -5.64
N HIS A 139 -4.19 -13.25 -6.46
CA HIS A 139 -5.05 -12.30 -7.18
C HIS A 139 -5.59 -12.88 -8.49
N VAL A 140 -4.81 -13.73 -9.15
CA VAL A 140 -5.28 -14.47 -10.34
C VAL A 140 -6.47 -15.33 -9.98
N LEU A 141 -6.36 -16.12 -8.91
CA LEU A 141 -7.42 -17.02 -8.45
C LEU A 141 -8.69 -16.27 -7.98
N MET A 142 -8.57 -15.04 -7.45
CA MET A 142 -9.75 -14.21 -7.16
C MET A 142 -10.55 -13.90 -8.43
N ARG A 143 -9.85 -13.57 -9.53
CA ARG A 143 -10.48 -13.31 -10.84
C ARG A 143 -11.12 -14.57 -11.42
N GLU A 144 -10.41 -15.69 -11.38
CA GLU A 144 -10.89 -16.98 -11.88
C GLU A 144 -12.17 -17.42 -11.17
N VAL A 145 -12.21 -17.37 -9.84
CA VAL A 145 -13.41 -17.73 -9.06
C VAL A 145 -14.58 -16.81 -9.38
N ALA A 146 -14.34 -15.52 -9.55
CA ALA A 146 -15.40 -14.58 -9.93
C ALA A 146 -15.95 -14.90 -11.31
N GLU A 147 -15.10 -15.18 -12.30
CA GLU A 147 -15.49 -15.56 -13.65
C GLU A 147 -16.26 -16.88 -13.66
N GLU A 148 -15.76 -17.94 -12.98
CA GLU A 148 -16.43 -19.24 -12.85
C GLU A 148 -17.85 -19.12 -12.28
N GLN A 149 -18.06 -18.17 -11.34
CA GLN A 149 -19.34 -17.98 -10.66
C GLN A 149 -20.21 -16.88 -11.27
N GLY A 150 -19.78 -16.26 -12.37
CA GLY A 150 -20.53 -15.23 -13.09
C GLY A 150 -20.60 -13.89 -12.34
N TYR A 151 -19.66 -13.60 -11.45
CA TYR A 151 -19.57 -12.32 -10.76
C TYR A 151 -18.79 -11.28 -11.60
N PRO A 152 -19.15 -10.00 -11.50
CA PRO A 152 -18.42 -8.95 -12.22
C PRO A 152 -16.97 -8.85 -11.72
N ALA A 153 -16.07 -8.46 -12.63
CA ALA A 153 -14.70 -8.17 -12.25
C ALA A 153 -14.64 -7.04 -11.19
N ARG A 154 -13.86 -7.28 -10.17
CA ARG A 154 -13.64 -6.37 -9.03
C ARG A 154 -12.14 -6.25 -8.74
N GLY A 155 -11.81 -5.42 -7.79
CA GLY A 155 -10.44 -5.21 -7.38
C GLY A 155 -9.92 -3.85 -7.82
N ARG A 156 -8.65 -3.62 -7.60
CA ARG A 156 -7.98 -2.38 -7.99
C ARG A 156 -7.50 -2.43 -9.44
N ASP A 157 -7.37 -1.26 -10.04
CA ASP A 157 -6.75 -1.13 -11.35
C ASP A 157 -5.27 -1.56 -11.31
N PRO A 158 -4.73 -2.08 -12.42
CA PRO A 158 -3.31 -2.34 -12.52
C PRO A 158 -2.51 -1.02 -12.42
N LEU A 159 -1.37 -1.12 -11.75
CA LEU A 159 -0.41 -0.01 -11.72
C LEU A 159 0.27 0.12 -13.10
N PRO A 160 0.77 1.31 -13.47
CA PRO A 160 1.72 1.41 -14.56
C PRO A 160 2.91 0.48 -14.28
N GLY A 161 3.39 -0.19 -15.31
CA GLY A 161 4.58 -1.04 -15.17
C GLY A 161 5.81 -0.22 -14.75
N VAL A 162 6.88 -0.92 -14.33
CA VAL A 162 8.12 -0.29 -13.85
C VAL A 162 8.65 0.78 -14.81
N TYR A 163 8.68 0.46 -16.12
CA TYR A 163 9.18 1.38 -17.15
C TYR A 163 8.30 2.63 -17.26
N ALA A 164 6.98 2.48 -17.25
CA ALA A 164 6.07 3.61 -17.30
C ALA A 164 6.17 4.50 -16.04
N CYS A 165 6.29 3.92 -14.84
CA CYS A 165 6.53 4.70 -13.63
C CYS A 165 7.86 5.48 -13.71
N PHE A 166 8.91 4.87 -14.24
CA PHE A 166 10.21 5.51 -14.44
C PHE A 166 10.09 6.70 -15.40
N ASP A 167 9.44 6.49 -16.56
CA ASP A 167 9.25 7.55 -17.57
C ASP A 167 8.42 8.71 -17.01
N ILE A 168 7.29 8.43 -16.37
CA ILE A 168 6.42 9.46 -15.76
C ILE A 168 7.20 10.33 -14.77
N LEU A 169 7.99 9.71 -13.89
CA LEU A 169 8.75 10.44 -12.87
C LEU A 169 9.93 11.21 -13.46
N THR A 170 10.58 10.65 -14.48
CA THR A 170 11.67 11.34 -15.19
C THR A 170 11.15 12.53 -15.98
N GLU A 171 10.03 12.39 -16.69
CA GLU A 171 9.35 13.48 -17.39
C GLU A 171 8.86 14.56 -16.42
N ALA A 172 8.49 14.19 -15.19
CA ALA A 172 8.16 15.13 -14.12
C ALA A 172 9.38 15.86 -13.53
N GLY A 173 10.59 15.63 -14.06
CA GLY A 173 11.83 16.29 -13.66
C GLY A 173 12.50 15.67 -12.44
N CYS A 174 12.43 14.36 -12.28
CA CYS A 174 13.06 13.65 -11.17
C CYS A 174 14.25 12.81 -11.59
N GLU A 175 15.24 12.70 -10.70
CA GLU A 175 16.14 11.55 -10.64
C GLU A 175 15.43 10.40 -9.93
N VAL A 176 15.42 9.20 -10.54
CA VAL A 176 14.56 8.07 -10.12
C VAL A 176 15.39 6.85 -9.76
N ASP A 177 15.15 6.31 -8.57
CA ASP A 177 15.59 4.98 -8.13
C ASP A 177 14.34 4.10 -7.98
N ILE A 178 14.24 3.03 -8.76
CA ILE A 178 13.09 2.16 -8.80
C ILE A 178 13.52 0.69 -8.74
N TRP A 179 12.88 -0.09 -7.87
CA TRP A 179 13.23 -1.51 -7.71
C TRP A 179 12.03 -2.33 -7.26
N ARG A 180 12.13 -3.66 -7.39
CA ARG A 180 11.19 -4.65 -6.86
C ARG A 180 11.83 -5.45 -5.74
N THR A 181 11.03 -5.81 -4.74
CA THR A 181 11.39 -6.77 -3.70
C THR A 181 10.25 -7.75 -3.50
N THR A 182 10.54 -9.04 -3.54
CA THR A 182 9.57 -10.06 -3.16
C THR A 182 9.80 -10.47 -1.71
N TYR A 183 8.79 -10.24 -0.87
CA TYR A 183 8.75 -10.76 0.49
C TYR A 183 8.09 -12.13 0.48
N TYR A 184 8.60 -13.04 1.27
CA TYR A 184 7.98 -14.34 1.49
C TYR A 184 7.41 -14.36 2.90
N HIS A 185 6.08 -14.46 3.00
CA HIS A 185 5.38 -14.56 4.27
C HIS A 185 5.10 -16.03 4.57
N THR A 186 5.49 -16.47 5.76
CA THR A 186 5.18 -17.81 6.24
C THR A 186 3.74 -17.85 6.73
N MET A 187 2.92 -18.69 6.11
CA MET A 187 1.51 -18.87 6.44
C MET A 187 1.29 -20.25 7.06
N ALA A 188 0.57 -20.29 8.18
CA ALA A 188 0.28 -21.53 8.89
C ALA A 188 -0.70 -22.46 8.15
N SER A 189 -1.47 -21.92 7.20
CA SER A 189 -2.48 -22.65 6.42
C SER A 189 -2.93 -21.85 5.21
N HIS A 190 -3.64 -22.51 4.28
CA HIS A 190 -4.30 -21.85 3.16
C HIS A 190 -5.40 -20.87 3.63
N GLN A 191 -6.05 -21.17 4.77
CA GLN A 191 -7.00 -20.23 5.37
C GLN A 191 -6.31 -18.94 5.83
N ALA A 192 -5.09 -19.03 6.37
CA ALA A 192 -4.31 -17.85 6.76
C ALA A 192 -3.99 -16.93 5.55
N ILE A 193 -3.86 -17.49 4.33
CA ILE A 193 -3.76 -16.68 3.12
C ILE A 193 -5.06 -15.90 2.87
N ILE A 194 -6.22 -16.54 3.02
CA ILE A 194 -7.52 -15.87 2.88
C ILE A 194 -7.65 -14.75 3.91
N ASP A 195 -7.30 -15.02 5.16
CA ASP A 195 -7.36 -14.03 6.25
C ASP A 195 -6.46 -12.82 5.96
N TRP A 196 -5.24 -13.08 5.44
CA TRP A 196 -4.30 -12.03 5.01
C TRP A 196 -4.88 -11.12 3.93
N VAL A 197 -5.43 -11.70 2.84
CA VAL A 197 -5.94 -10.92 1.71
C VAL A 197 -7.33 -10.33 1.97
N SER A 198 -8.09 -10.85 2.94
CA SER A 198 -9.43 -10.36 3.30
C SER A 198 -9.42 -8.92 3.81
N ALA A 199 -8.33 -8.51 4.46
CA ALA A 199 -8.15 -7.13 4.90
C ALA A 199 -7.89 -6.14 3.74
N THR A 200 -7.60 -6.62 2.52
CA THR A 200 -7.14 -5.78 1.40
C THR A 200 -7.72 -6.25 0.06
N GLY A 201 -6.98 -7.07 -0.69
CA GLY A 201 -7.27 -7.43 -2.09
C GLY A 201 -8.56 -8.22 -2.31
N LEU A 202 -8.98 -9.04 -1.34
CA LEU A 202 -10.18 -9.85 -1.45
C LEU A 202 -11.47 -9.06 -1.11
N ARG A 203 -11.36 -7.99 -0.32
CA ARG A 203 -12.49 -7.20 0.13
C ARG A 203 -13.42 -6.73 -1.00
N PRO A 204 -12.94 -6.13 -2.11
CA PRO A 204 -13.79 -5.68 -3.20
C PRO A 204 -14.61 -6.81 -3.85
N TRP A 205 -14.10 -8.03 -3.83
CA TRP A 205 -14.77 -9.20 -4.41
C TRP A 205 -15.93 -9.72 -3.56
N LEU A 206 -15.89 -9.47 -2.24
CA LEU A 206 -16.88 -9.97 -1.28
C LEU A 206 -17.94 -8.94 -0.91
N GLU A 207 -17.72 -7.65 -1.17
CA GLU A 207 -18.52 -6.54 -0.65
C GLU A 207 -20.01 -6.64 -1.08
N ASP A 208 -20.26 -7.01 -2.32
CA ASP A 208 -21.62 -7.09 -2.89
C ASP A 208 -22.25 -8.50 -2.83
N LEU A 209 -21.54 -9.49 -2.31
CA LEU A 209 -22.02 -10.86 -2.22
C LEU A 209 -22.85 -11.07 -0.96
N ASN A 210 -24.00 -11.73 -1.12
CA ASN A 210 -24.76 -12.22 0.03
C ASN A 210 -23.99 -13.37 0.73
N GLU A 211 -24.47 -13.79 1.90
CA GLU A 211 -23.77 -14.77 2.73
C GLU A 211 -23.55 -16.13 2.04
N ASN A 212 -24.51 -16.60 1.26
CA ASN A 212 -24.40 -17.87 0.54
C ASN A 212 -23.40 -17.77 -0.63
N GLU A 213 -23.43 -16.67 -1.36
CA GLU A 213 -22.50 -16.38 -2.44
C GLU A 213 -21.07 -16.24 -1.92
N ARG A 214 -20.89 -15.49 -0.83
CA ARG A 214 -19.59 -15.33 -0.17
C ARG A 214 -19.03 -16.68 0.28
N ARG A 215 -19.85 -17.55 0.86
CA ARG A 215 -19.45 -18.89 1.29
C ARG A 215 -19.00 -19.76 0.11
N ARG A 216 -19.74 -19.73 -1.00
CA ARG A 216 -19.38 -20.47 -2.22
C ARG A 216 -18.08 -19.94 -2.83
N TYR A 217 -17.96 -18.62 -2.91
CA TYR A 217 -16.74 -17.96 -3.43
C TYR A 217 -15.51 -18.36 -2.61
N LEU A 218 -15.56 -18.20 -1.30
CA LEU A 218 -14.45 -18.52 -0.40
C LEU A 218 -14.10 -20.01 -0.38
N ALA A 219 -15.08 -20.91 -0.47
CA ALA A 219 -14.83 -22.34 -0.55
C ALA A 219 -14.07 -22.71 -1.84
N ARG A 220 -14.49 -22.17 -3.00
CA ARG A 220 -13.81 -22.40 -4.26
C ARG A 220 -12.40 -21.76 -4.28
N TYR A 221 -12.28 -20.56 -3.75
CA TYR A 221 -11.00 -19.86 -3.63
C TYR A 221 -10.00 -20.66 -2.76
N LEU A 222 -10.46 -21.19 -1.62
CA LEU A 222 -9.63 -22.05 -0.75
C LEU A 222 -9.16 -23.32 -1.47
N GLU A 223 -10.05 -23.97 -2.23
CA GLU A 223 -9.71 -25.16 -3.02
C GLU A 223 -8.58 -24.86 -4.01
N LEU A 224 -8.69 -23.76 -4.77
CA LEU A 224 -7.67 -23.35 -5.74
C LEU A 224 -6.36 -22.94 -5.08
N LEU A 225 -6.40 -22.23 -3.97
CA LEU A 225 -5.22 -21.90 -3.18
C LEU A 225 -4.48 -23.17 -2.71
N THR A 226 -5.23 -24.19 -2.29
CA THR A 226 -4.65 -25.47 -1.84
C THR A 226 -3.91 -26.20 -2.98
N GLN A 227 -4.40 -26.08 -4.21
CA GLN A 227 -3.74 -26.64 -5.38
C GLN A 227 -2.50 -25.83 -5.80
N GLN A 228 -2.54 -24.52 -5.64
CA GLN A 228 -1.51 -23.61 -6.13
C GLN A 228 -0.33 -23.43 -5.16
N TYR A 229 -0.58 -23.49 -3.85
CA TYR A 229 0.43 -23.28 -2.83
C TYR A 229 0.73 -24.59 -2.07
N PRO A 230 1.82 -25.32 -2.41
CA PRO A 230 2.16 -26.56 -1.71
C PRO A 230 2.63 -26.27 -0.29
N LEU A 231 2.38 -27.23 0.61
CA LEU A 231 2.98 -27.22 1.93
C LEU A 231 4.49 -27.49 1.82
N GLN A 232 5.26 -26.76 2.61
CA GLN A 232 6.68 -27.00 2.80
C GLN A 232 6.90 -28.20 3.74
N GLU A 233 8.14 -28.68 3.89
CA GLU A 233 8.47 -29.84 4.73
C GLU A 233 8.03 -29.66 6.20
N ASN A 234 8.02 -28.42 6.69
CA ASN A 234 7.56 -28.09 8.04
C ASN A 234 6.04 -27.92 8.17
N GLY A 235 5.26 -28.15 7.09
CA GLY A 235 3.83 -28.00 7.06
C GLY A 235 3.32 -26.58 6.87
N GLU A 236 4.20 -25.60 6.69
CA GLU A 236 3.84 -24.19 6.42
C GLU A 236 3.79 -23.89 4.92
N ILE A 237 3.30 -22.71 4.58
CA ILE A 237 3.21 -22.23 3.20
C ILE A 237 4.04 -20.96 3.07
N LEU A 238 4.78 -20.83 1.96
CA LEU A 238 5.44 -19.58 1.61
C LEU A 238 4.59 -18.79 0.61
N LEU A 239 4.07 -17.67 1.06
CA LEU A 239 3.33 -16.72 0.23
C LEU A 239 4.28 -15.66 -0.31
N ALA A 240 4.53 -15.66 -1.61
CA ALA A 240 5.28 -14.61 -2.29
C ALA A 240 4.43 -13.32 -2.36
N PHE A 241 5.04 -12.20 -2.00
CA PHE A 241 4.38 -10.90 -1.99
C PHE A 241 5.30 -9.83 -2.59
N PRO A 242 5.32 -9.69 -3.92
CA PRO A 242 6.15 -8.69 -4.58
C PRO A 242 5.62 -7.28 -4.37
N ARG A 243 6.55 -6.34 -4.26
CA ARG A 243 6.29 -4.92 -4.09
C ARG A 243 7.20 -4.11 -5.01
N LEU A 244 6.65 -3.04 -5.55
CA LEU A 244 7.37 -2.04 -6.32
C LEU A 244 7.69 -0.85 -5.43
N PHE A 245 8.93 -0.39 -5.48
CA PHE A 245 9.46 0.74 -4.73
C PHE A 245 9.95 1.82 -5.69
N MET A 246 9.71 3.06 -5.32
CA MET A 246 10.12 4.24 -6.09
C MET A 246 10.64 5.30 -5.12
N VAL A 247 11.83 5.83 -5.38
CA VAL A 247 12.36 7.04 -4.75
C VAL A 247 12.72 8.01 -5.85
N ALA A 248 11.97 9.11 -5.95
CA ALA A 248 12.14 10.12 -6.99
C ALA A 248 12.51 11.45 -6.34
N ARG A 249 13.66 12.00 -6.73
CA ARG A 249 14.18 13.30 -6.26
C ARG A 249 13.91 14.37 -7.31
N ARG A 250 13.16 15.40 -6.94
CA ARG A 250 12.90 16.53 -7.85
C ARG A 250 14.18 17.31 -8.12
N LEU A 251 14.53 17.43 -9.41
CA LEU A 251 15.68 18.19 -9.88
C LEU A 251 15.38 19.71 -9.94
N PRO A 252 16.43 20.55 -9.97
CA PRO A 252 16.31 21.99 -10.17
C PRO A 252 15.65 22.37 -11.50
#